data_7daa16eff1b4b3b5c5d3c809dabb86ae
#
_entry.id   7daa16eff1b4b3b5c5d3c809dabb86ae
#
_cell.length_a   1.000
_cell.length_b   1.000
_cell.length_c   1.000
_cell.angle_alpha   90.00
_cell.angle_beta   90.00
_cell.angle_gamma   90.00
#
_symmetry.space_group_name_H-M   'P 1'
#
loop_
_entity.id
_entity.type
_entity.pdbx_description
1 polymer ?
#
loop_
_entity_poly.entity_id
_entity_poly.type
_entity_poly.pdbx_seq_one_letter_code
_entity_poly.pdbx_strand_id
1 'polypeptide(L)'
;MSLKRIRLELARTPQFPNGSPAHGYEFVAPLDAKGHLDSAVWSKSKATCTVRRFWNKSPDEHGTLIHRRDGRWAFSYAPGDEDDEPIFRFDKHLFLVGEYVTVTEHDGVARPFRVADIAPAIVRVTSA
;
A
#
# COMPACT_ATOMS: atom_id res chain seq x y z
N MET A 1 -4.62 12.37 13.95
CA MET A 1 -4.34 12.39 12.52
C MET A 1 -2.95 11.85 12.27
N SER A 2 -2.84 10.67 11.73
CA SER A 2 -1.55 10.02 11.62
C SER A 2 -1.35 9.44 10.24
N LEU A 3 -0.47 10.06 9.48
CA LEU A 3 0.06 9.43 8.29
C LEU A 3 1.07 8.38 8.74
N LYS A 4 0.91 7.18 8.23
CA LYS A 4 1.80 6.06 8.55
C LYS A 4 2.46 5.54 7.30
N ARG A 5 3.69 5.08 7.44
CA ARG A 5 4.38 4.32 6.41
C ARG A 5 4.16 2.85 6.72
N ILE A 6 3.60 2.16 5.74
CA ILE A 6 3.22 0.76 5.87
C ILE A 6 4.08 -0.04 4.90
N ARG A 7 4.72 -1.08 5.41
CA ARG A 7 5.49 -2.00 4.57
C ARG A 7 4.76 -3.32 4.46
N LEU A 8 4.47 -3.73 3.23
CA LEU A 8 3.92 -5.04 2.90
C LEU A 8 5.01 -5.89 2.28
N GLU A 9 5.16 -7.11 2.75
CA GLU A 9 6.10 -8.07 2.19
C GLU A 9 5.34 -9.29 1.69
N LEU A 10 5.80 -9.86 0.57
CA LEU A 10 5.14 -11.01 -0.03
C LEU A 10 5.07 -12.16 0.97
N ALA A 11 3.85 -12.64 1.18
CA ALA A 11 3.59 -13.77 2.04
C ALA A 11 3.88 -15.09 1.30
N ARG A 12 3.64 -16.21 1.95
CA ARG A 12 3.91 -17.53 1.37
C ARG A 12 3.09 -17.76 0.11
N THR A 13 3.78 -18.15 -0.95
CA THR A 13 3.17 -18.59 -2.21
C THR A 13 3.90 -19.84 -2.70
N PRO A 14 3.37 -20.57 -3.69
CA PRO A 14 4.11 -21.71 -4.25
C PRO A 14 5.50 -21.33 -4.78
N GLN A 15 5.66 -20.11 -5.30
CA GLN A 15 6.95 -19.62 -5.80
C GLN A 15 7.87 -19.17 -4.67
N PHE A 16 7.31 -18.76 -3.54
CA PHE A 16 8.05 -18.28 -2.38
C PHE A 16 7.50 -18.96 -1.13
N PRO A 17 7.89 -20.21 -0.85
CA PRO A 17 7.31 -20.99 0.25
C PRO A 17 7.48 -20.35 1.63
N ASN A 18 8.47 -19.47 1.78
CA ASN A 18 8.73 -18.75 3.04
C ASN A 18 8.41 -17.25 2.94
N GLY A 19 7.69 -16.85 1.87
CA GLY A 19 7.50 -15.44 1.57
C GLY A 19 8.78 -14.79 1.06
N SER A 20 8.78 -13.47 0.90
CA SER A 20 9.97 -12.76 0.45
C SER A 20 9.97 -11.31 0.92
N PRO A 21 11.00 -10.89 1.68
CA PRO A 21 11.13 -9.47 2.05
C PRO A 21 11.66 -8.59 0.91
N ALA A 22 12.08 -9.20 -0.20
CA ALA A 22 12.56 -8.48 -1.37
C ALA A 22 11.46 -8.14 -2.38
N HIS A 23 10.21 -8.50 -2.07
CA HIS A 23 9.06 -8.28 -2.93
C HIS A 23 7.93 -7.67 -2.09
N GLY A 24 7.46 -6.51 -2.47
CA GLY A 24 6.36 -5.92 -1.74
C GLY A 24 6.10 -4.47 -2.07
N TYR A 25 5.51 -3.79 -1.11
CA TYR A 25 5.08 -2.40 -1.23
C TYR A 25 5.44 -1.64 0.02
N GLU A 26 5.78 -0.38 -0.16
CA GLU A 26 5.92 0.56 0.95
C GLU A 26 5.12 1.79 0.58
N PHE A 27 4.14 2.13 1.42
CA PHE A 27 3.24 3.23 1.08
C PHE A 27 2.88 4.04 2.32
N VAL A 28 2.48 5.29 2.07
CA VAL A 28 2.04 6.22 3.10
C VAL A 28 0.52 6.31 3.04
N ALA A 29 -0.12 6.15 4.18
CA ALA A 29 -1.57 6.23 4.28
C ALA A 29 -2.00 6.74 5.65
N PRO A 30 -3.15 7.46 5.72
CA PRO A 30 -3.70 7.84 7.01
C PRO A 30 -4.43 6.65 7.63
N LEU A 31 -4.07 6.31 8.85
CA LEU A 31 -4.77 5.30 9.63
C LEU A 31 -5.46 5.95 10.81
N ASP A 32 -6.70 5.51 11.09
CA ASP A 32 -7.40 5.93 12.29
C ASP A 32 -6.84 5.17 13.52
N ALA A 33 -7.39 5.43 14.69
CA ALA A 33 -6.91 4.85 15.94
C ALA A 33 -7.03 3.31 15.97
N LYS A 34 -7.89 2.75 15.12
CA LYS A 34 -8.10 1.30 15.05
C LYS A 34 -7.27 0.61 13.96
N GLY A 35 -6.58 1.38 13.12
CA GLY A 35 -5.78 0.84 12.02
C GLY A 35 -6.52 0.75 10.70
N HIS A 36 -7.67 1.40 10.56
CA HIS A 36 -8.37 1.47 9.28
C HIS A 36 -7.91 2.69 8.47
N LEU A 37 -7.99 2.58 7.15
CA LEU A 37 -7.74 3.72 6.27
C LEU A 37 -8.77 4.81 6.49
N ASP A 38 -8.31 6.03 6.64
CA ASP A 38 -9.16 7.21 6.86
C ASP A 38 -9.30 7.98 5.56
N SER A 39 -10.43 7.82 4.88
CA SER A 39 -10.67 8.44 3.58
C SER A 39 -10.78 9.97 3.67
N ALA A 40 -11.28 10.50 4.77
CA ALA A 40 -11.40 11.94 4.94
C ALA A 40 -10.03 12.61 5.05
N VAL A 41 -9.11 12.01 5.80
CA VAL A 41 -7.72 12.50 5.88
C VAL A 41 -7.01 12.28 4.55
N TRP A 42 -7.21 11.12 3.90
CA TRP A 42 -6.61 10.85 2.61
C TRP A 42 -6.99 11.91 1.57
N SER A 43 -8.24 12.34 1.53
CA SER A 43 -8.71 13.32 0.54
C SER A 43 -7.97 14.66 0.65
N LYS A 44 -7.43 14.96 1.82
CA LYS A 44 -6.64 16.17 2.07
C LYS A 44 -5.14 15.95 1.93
N SER A 45 -4.70 14.71 1.76
CA SER A 45 -3.28 14.31 1.79
C SER A 45 -2.87 13.47 0.60
N LYS A 46 -3.62 13.51 -0.50
CA LYS A 46 -3.40 12.62 -1.65
C LYS A 46 -1.98 12.63 -2.18
N ALA A 47 -1.38 13.81 -2.28
CA ALA A 47 -0.03 13.94 -2.82
C ALA A 47 1.04 13.33 -1.91
N THR A 48 0.74 13.18 -0.63
CA THR A 48 1.65 12.59 0.35
C THR A 48 1.48 11.06 0.44
N CYS A 49 0.34 10.54 0.02
CA CYS A 49 0.06 9.11 0.07
C CYS A 49 0.66 8.42 -1.14
N THR A 50 1.98 8.31 -1.14
CA THR A 50 2.75 7.70 -2.21
C THR A 50 2.95 6.21 -1.96
N VAL A 51 3.23 5.46 -3.01
CA VAL A 51 3.54 4.04 -2.94
C VAL A 51 4.80 3.74 -3.74
N ARG A 52 5.62 2.85 -3.21
CA ARG A 52 6.77 2.27 -3.89
C ARG A 52 6.57 0.77 -3.93
N ARG A 53 6.55 0.20 -5.14
CA ARG A 53 6.57 -1.23 -5.33
C ARG A 53 8.00 -1.66 -5.56
N PHE A 54 8.51 -2.54 -4.71
CA PHE A 54 9.85 -3.12 -4.88
C PHE A 54 9.72 -4.60 -5.20
N TRP A 55 10.47 -5.01 -6.21
CA TRP A 55 10.46 -6.39 -6.67
C TRP A 55 11.88 -6.79 -7.04
N ASN A 56 12.38 -7.85 -6.43
CA ASN A 56 13.77 -8.25 -6.60
C ASN A 56 14.15 -8.35 -8.08
N LYS A 57 15.28 -7.74 -8.44
CA LYS A 57 15.82 -7.68 -9.80
C LYS A 57 14.99 -6.86 -10.80
N SER A 58 14.04 -6.12 -10.32
CA SER A 58 13.26 -5.19 -11.16
C SER A 58 13.40 -3.79 -10.61
N PRO A 59 13.33 -2.75 -11.47
CA PRO A 59 13.29 -1.38 -10.98
C PRO A 59 12.07 -1.14 -10.10
N ASP A 60 12.24 -0.30 -9.09
CA ASP A 60 11.11 0.12 -8.26
C ASP A 60 10.10 0.91 -9.07
N GLU A 61 8.82 0.70 -8.80
CA GLU A 61 7.75 1.49 -9.38
C GLU A 61 7.21 2.45 -8.32
N HIS A 62 6.92 3.68 -8.72
CA HIS A 62 6.42 4.71 -7.82
C HIS A 62 5.07 5.22 -8.28
N GLY A 63 4.17 5.40 -7.34
CA GLY A 63 2.82 5.87 -7.63
C GLY A 63 2.16 6.46 -6.41
N THR A 64 0.84 6.42 -6.39
CA THR A 64 0.04 6.97 -5.31
C THR A 64 -1.06 6.01 -4.90
N LEU A 65 -1.48 6.13 -3.64
CA LEU A 65 -2.66 5.45 -3.14
C LEU A 65 -3.89 6.23 -3.57
N ILE A 66 -4.85 5.57 -4.19
CA ILE A 66 -6.09 6.20 -4.62
C ILE A 66 -7.29 5.51 -3.98
N HIS A 67 -8.35 6.30 -3.76
CA HIS A 67 -9.64 5.83 -3.29
C HIS A 67 -10.63 6.03 -4.43
N ARG A 68 -11.13 4.92 -4.97
CA ARG A 68 -12.01 4.95 -6.14
C ARG A 68 -13.44 5.34 -5.76
N ARG A 69 -14.21 5.75 -6.76
CA ARG A 69 -15.62 6.14 -6.59
C ARG A 69 -16.48 4.99 -6.06
N ASP A 70 -16.11 3.74 -6.36
CA ASP A 70 -16.80 2.57 -5.86
C ASP A 70 -16.43 2.19 -4.42
N GLY A 71 -15.59 3.00 -3.76
CA GLY A 71 -15.15 2.77 -2.39
C GLY A 71 -13.91 1.91 -2.26
N ARG A 72 -13.38 1.39 -3.35
CA ARG A 72 -12.19 0.55 -3.33
C ARG A 72 -10.92 1.39 -3.30
N TRP A 73 -9.89 0.82 -2.73
CA TRP A 73 -8.55 1.40 -2.71
C TRP A 73 -7.68 0.69 -3.74
N ALA A 74 -6.73 1.44 -4.31
CA ALA A 74 -5.79 0.89 -5.27
C ALA A 74 -4.47 1.65 -5.24
N PHE A 75 -3.41 1.00 -5.71
CA PHE A 75 -2.16 1.67 -6.04
C PHE A 75 -2.18 2.04 -7.51
N SER A 76 -1.87 3.29 -7.83
CA SER A 76 -1.90 3.80 -9.20
C SER A 76 -0.53 4.34 -9.58
N TYR A 77 0.03 3.86 -10.68
CA TYR A 77 1.39 4.20 -11.13
C TYR A 77 1.41 5.11 -12.34
N ALA A 78 0.33 5.12 -13.13
CA ALA A 78 0.26 5.90 -14.36
C ALA A 78 -1.08 6.63 -14.43
N PRO A 79 -1.18 7.70 -15.24
CA PRO A 79 -2.47 8.31 -15.50
C PRO A 79 -3.46 7.29 -16.08
N GLY A 80 -4.70 7.30 -15.58
CA GLY A 80 -5.68 6.31 -15.93
C GLY A 80 -5.70 5.14 -14.96
N ASP A 81 -6.47 4.11 -15.26
CA ASP A 81 -6.67 2.97 -14.36
C ASP A 81 -6.11 1.65 -14.88
N GLU A 82 -5.38 1.68 -16.01
CA GLU A 82 -4.87 0.46 -16.65
C GLU A 82 -3.83 -0.26 -15.80
N ASP A 83 -2.99 0.50 -15.09
CA ASP A 83 -1.94 -0.06 -14.24
C ASP A 83 -2.30 -0.06 -12.76
N ASP A 84 -3.55 0.24 -12.42
CA ASP A 84 -3.98 0.26 -11.04
C ASP A 84 -3.96 -1.15 -10.45
N GLU A 85 -3.49 -1.24 -9.21
CA GLU A 85 -3.44 -2.51 -8.47
C GLU A 85 -4.47 -2.48 -7.35
N PRO A 86 -5.67 -3.04 -7.58
CA PRO A 86 -6.71 -3.06 -6.56
C PRO A 86 -6.27 -3.81 -5.31
N ILE A 87 -6.62 -3.25 -4.18
CA ILE A 87 -6.30 -3.84 -2.89
C ILE A 87 -7.58 -4.42 -2.31
N PHE A 88 -7.58 -5.72 -2.10
CA PHE A 88 -8.77 -6.42 -1.65
C PHE A 88 -9.11 -6.07 -0.21
N ARG A 89 -10.32 -5.54 0.01
CA ARG A 89 -10.88 -5.19 1.31
C ARG A 89 -10.09 -4.14 2.10
N PHE A 90 -9.41 -3.24 1.44
CA PHE A 90 -8.70 -2.16 2.12
C PHE A 90 -9.63 -1.31 3.00
N ASP A 91 -10.86 -1.12 2.55
CA ASP A 91 -11.85 -0.34 3.29
C ASP A 91 -12.23 -0.96 4.64
N LYS A 92 -12.12 -2.30 4.75
CA LYS A 92 -12.47 -3.05 5.96
C LYS A 92 -11.26 -3.66 6.64
N HIS A 93 -10.08 -3.53 6.04
CA HIS A 93 -8.89 -4.17 6.55
C HIS A 93 -8.27 -3.36 7.69
N LEU A 94 -7.82 -4.08 8.71
CA LEU A 94 -7.01 -3.50 9.78
C LEU A 94 -5.55 -3.60 9.40
N PHE A 95 -4.87 -2.45 9.32
CA PHE A 95 -3.43 -2.42 9.09
C PHE A 95 -2.71 -2.51 10.42
N LEU A 96 -2.45 -3.74 10.83
CA LEU A 96 -1.69 -4.07 12.03
C LEU A 96 -0.56 -5.00 11.62
N VAL A 97 0.59 -4.86 12.25
CA VAL A 97 1.74 -5.71 11.96
C VAL A 97 1.36 -7.18 12.15
N GLY A 98 1.66 -8.00 11.14
CA GLY A 98 1.32 -9.41 11.12
C GLY A 98 0.04 -9.76 10.37
N GLU A 99 -0.81 -8.78 10.09
CA GLU A 99 -2.02 -9.01 9.30
C GLU A 99 -1.71 -9.23 7.82
N TYR A 100 -2.61 -9.89 7.12
CA TYR A 100 -2.46 -10.18 5.69
C TYR A 100 -3.42 -9.36 4.86
N VAL A 101 -2.97 -8.95 3.70
CA VAL A 101 -3.78 -8.23 2.71
C VAL A 101 -3.48 -8.77 1.33
N THR A 102 -4.50 -8.88 0.49
CA THR A 102 -4.34 -9.33 -0.88
C THR A 102 -4.32 -8.14 -1.81
N VAL A 103 -3.32 -8.08 -2.67
CA VAL A 103 -3.21 -7.09 -3.73
C VAL A 103 -3.32 -7.81 -5.07
N THR A 104 -4.24 -7.36 -5.93
CA THR A 104 -4.28 -7.82 -7.32
C THR A 104 -3.31 -6.96 -8.10
N GLU A 105 -2.20 -7.56 -8.51
CA GLU A 105 -1.14 -6.83 -9.19
C GLU A 105 -1.49 -6.57 -10.66
N HIS A 106 -0.71 -5.70 -11.31
CA HIS A 106 -1.03 -5.29 -12.68
C HIS A 106 -0.91 -6.40 -13.73
N ASP A 107 -0.34 -7.55 -13.36
CA ASP A 107 -0.38 -8.76 -14.18
C ASP A 107 -1.69 -9.55 -14.03
N GLY A 108 -2.62 -9.04 -13.21
CA GLY A 108 -3.91 -9.68 -12.96
C GLY A 108 -3.87 -10.76 -11.90
N VAL A 109 -2.73 -11.03 -11.30
CA VAL A 109 -2.59 -12.09 -10.29
C VAL A 109 -2.76 -11.50 -8.89
N ALA A 110 -3.67 -12.08 -8.12
CA ALA A 110 -3.87 -11.72 -6.72
C ALA A 110 -2.81 -12.43 -5.88
N ARG A 111 -2.05 -11.66 -5.10
CA ARG A 111 -1.00 -12.21 -4.24
C ARG A 111 -1.20 -11.77 -2.80
N PRO A 112 -0.93 -12.65 -1.83
CA PRO A 112 -1.03 -12.28 -0.42
C PRO A 112 0.23 -11.56 0.04
N PHE A 113 0.05 -10.52 0.84
CA PHE A 113 1.14 -9.80 1.47
C PHE A 113 0.89 -9.73 2.96
N ARG A 114 1.96 -9.65 3.73
CA ARG A 114 1.89 -9.49 5.19
C ARG A 114 2.33 -8.09 5.54
N VAL A 115 1.61 -7.47 6.46
CA VAL A 115 2.03 -6.18 7.02
C VAL A 115 3.27 -6.45 7.88
N ALA A 116 4.43 -6.03 7.39
CA ALA A 116 5.70 -6.29 8.04
C ALA A 116 6.09 -5.19 9.02
N ASP A 117 5.70 -3.95 8.74
CA ASP A 117 6.03 -2.81 9.58
C ASP A 117 5.04 -1.67 9.38
N ILE A 118 4.78 -0.94 10.45
CA ILE A 118 4.00 0.30 10.43
C ILE A 118 4.76 1.31 11.29
N ALA A 119 5.13 2.44 10.68
CA ALA A 119 5.87 3.48 11.35
C ALA A 119 5.26 4.85 11.04
N PRO A 120 5.46 5.86 11.89
CA PRO A 120 5.04 7.22 11.56
C PRO A 120 5.70 7.66 10.26
N ALA A 121 4.91 8.23 9.35
CA ALA A 121 5.47 8.83 8.16
C ALA A 121 6.08 10.17 8.53
N ILE A 122 7.38 10.30 8.29
CA ILE A 122 8.06 11.57 8.51
C ILE A 122 7.84 12.41 7.26
N VAL A 123 6.92 13.37 7.37
CA VAL A 123 6.80 14.38 6.34
C VAL A 123 7.89 15.39 6.61
N ARG A 124 8.92 15.41 5.78
CA ARG A 124 9.90 16.49 5.84
C ARG A 124 9.22 17.76 5.40
N VAL A 125 8.94 18.62 6.36
CA VAL A 125 8.71 20.00 6.06
C VAL A 125 10.09 20.57 5.75
N THR A 126 10.42 20.71 4.47
CA THR A 126 11.52 21.56 4.10
C THR A 126 11.09 23.00 4.35
N SER A 127 11.28 23.44 5.55
CA SER A 127 11.44 24.86 5.74
C SER A 127 12.83 25.17 5.21
N ALA A 128 12.85 25.80 4.07
CA ALA A 128 14.08 26.44 3.68
C ALA A 128 14.44 27.48 4.72
#